data_a688b1e7e7931c282942c37bc3767352
#
_entry.id   a688b1e7e7931c282942c37bc3767352
#
_cell.length_a   1.000
_cell.length_b   1.000
_cell.length_c   1.000
_cell.angle_alpha   90.00
_cell.angle_beta   90.00
_cell.angle_gamma   90.00
#
_symmetry.space_group_name_H-M   'P 1'
#
loop_
_entity.id
_entity.type
_entity.pdbx_description
1 polymer ?
#
loop_
_entity_poly.entity_id
_entity_poly.type
_entity_poly.pdbx_seq_one_letter_code
_entity_poly.pdbx_strand_id
1 'polypeptide(L)'
;MELKTRYQYTYFIHTFTMKENKYTKYILKLLRDQRFKLRIFQKEKDLEIYTHFLPRIKDFLFKTFELEDRNKKAKFDELPIETRAAVLSRYPSVTFEYELEQDIQGKTVDENSIFFKIQKIGIVLFNTGICFLYLKTNIEGSEEFSDVLNFNYKFRDINQEGNNLKNYENIRVQADSFENIEAIQDFISKITGPNIESLKLNLDVERFYTYSYTCIKQEAWNVTSSFDNIKNEFLKYVNILSNDSNTNSVMCENSKVIGLSKYAKVGISKLGVNLLSSDCDINNYTVLPAEYENQYFYTYILSLYLKVYLKKLNYEFKEGKEIEITRKKFIDFTKKLWIQEITSDDMGSLYYTYIKDVLEIEKLYNDVKNKYNILYSELKIEKNEKLTGFIVLVLVATLVFN
;
A
#
# COMPACT_ATOMS: atom_id res chain seq x y z
N MET A 1 20.97 25.68 6.22
CA MET A 1 20.72 25.29 7.63
C MET A 1 20.64 23.78 7.64
N GLU A 2 21.50 23.11 8.40
CA GLU A 2 21.43 21.65 8.55
C GLU A 2 20.28 21.30 9.48
N LEU A 3 19.28 20.58 8.95
CA LEU A 3 18.14 20.12 9.73
C LEU A 3 18.53 18.82 10.44
N LYS A 4 18.32 18.77 11.77
CA LYS A 4 18.58 17.56 12.57
C LYS A 4 17.28 16.87 12.94
N THR A 5 17.30 15.55 12.87
CA THR A 5 16.18 14.70 13.25
C THR A 5 16.24 14.35 14.74
N ARG A 6 15.10 14.31 15.41
CA ARG A 6 14.92 13.76 16.75
C ARG A 6 14.42 12.31 16.70
N TYR A 7 13.50 12.05 15.79
CA TYR A 7 12.86 10.75 15.63
C TYR A 7 12.43 10.57 14.17
N GLN A 8 12.59 9.38 13.63
CA GLN A 8 12.21 9.09 12.25
C GLN A 8 11.94 7.60 12.06
N TYR A 9 11.06 7.28 11.13
CA TYR A 9 10.92 5.96 10.53
C TYR A 9 10.33 6.09 9.12
N THR A 10 10.59 5.08 8.29
CA THR A 10 9.99 4.98 6.97
C THR A 10 9.47 3.57 6.73
N TYR A 11 8.22 3.47 6.31
CA TYR A 11 7.66 2.26 5.71
C TYR A 11 7.88 2.28 4.21
N PHE A 12 8.53 1.24 3.70
CA PHE A 12 8.63 0.97 2.28
C PHE A 12 7.64 -0.12 1.92
N ILE A 13 6.68 0.20 1.04
CA ILE A 13 5.54 -0.65 0.72
C ILE A 13 5.69 -1.16 -0.70
N HIS A 14 5.92 -2.46 -0.83
CA HIS A 14 6.02 -3.17 -2.11
C HIS A 14 4.68 -3.81 -2.48
N THR A 15 4.21 -3.52 -3.69
CA THR A 15 2.97 -4.10 -4.21
C THR A 15 3.28 -5.33 -5.04
N PHE A 16 2.64 -6.43 -4.73
CA PHE A 16 2.67 -7.63 -5.56
C PHE A 16 1.27 -8.22 -5.73
N THR A 17 1.11 -9.03 -6.76
CA THR A 17 -0.19 -9.61 -7.08
C THR A 17 -0.07 -11.11 -7.34
N MET A 18 -1.17 -11.82 -7.15
CA MET A 18 -1.29 -13.24 -7.47
C MET A 18 -2.66 -13.54 -8.09
N LYS A 19 -2.77 -14.68 -8.79
CA LYS A 19 -4.06 -15.17 -9.26
C LYS A 19 -4.96 -15.51 -8.06
N GLU A 20 -6.23 -15.14 -8.12
CA GLU A 20 -7.19 -15.37 -7.03
C GLU A 20 -7.28 -16.85 -6.61
N ASN A 21 -7.14 -17.78 -7.56
CA ASN A 21 -7.12 -19.23 -7.27
C ASN A 21 -5.87 -19.72 -6.51
N LYS A 22 -4.80 -18.92 -6.44
CA LYS A 22 -3.58 -19.21 -5.67
C LYS A 22 -3.62 -18.61 -4.26
N TYR A 23 -4.60 -17.75 -3.97
CA TYR A 23 -4.68 -16.99 -2.72
C TYR A 23 -4.72 -17.88 -1.47
N THR A 24 -5.62 -18.87 -1.43
CA THR A 24 -5.72 -19.81 -0.29
C THR A 24 -4.44 -20.60 -0.08
N LYS A 25 -3.77 -21.01 -1.17
CA LYS A 25 -2.48 -21.72 -1.09
C LYS A 25 -1.37 -20.83 -0.52
N TYR A 26 -1.43 -19.54 -0.84
CA TYR A 26 -0.46 -18.59 -0.32
C TYR A 26 -0.67 -18.34 1.19
N ILE A 27 -1.90 -18.17 1.64
CA ILE A 27 -2.22 -18.10 3.08
C ILE A 27 -1.74 -19.35 3.79
N LEU A 28 -2.00 -20.54 3.22
CA LEU A 28 -1.53 -21.80 3.80
C LEU A 28 -0.01 -21.84 3.93
N LYS A 29 0.74 -21.34 2.93
CA LYS A 29 2.19 -21.21 3.00
C LYS A 29 2.62 -20.34 4.18
N LEU A 30 2.00 -19.15 4.34
CA LEU A 30 2.32 -18.24 5.44
C LEU A 30 1.98 -18.84 6.82
N LEU A 31 0.87 -19.57 6.93
CA LEU A 31 0.50 -20.25 8.18
C LEU A 31 1.45 -21.40 8.55
N ARG A 32 2.06 -22.06 7.55
CA ARG A 32 3.06 -23.12 7.75
C ARG A 32 4.44 -22.59 8.08
N ASP A 33 4.75 -21.40 7.65
CA ASP A 33 6.01 -20.73 7.96
C ASP A 33 5.92 -20.11 9.36
N GLN A 34 6.65 -20.71 10.30
CA GLN A 34 6.61 -20.31 11.71
C GLN A 34 7.03 -18.86 11.96
N ARG A 35 7.75 -18.25 11.00
CA ARG A 35 8.17 -16.85 11.07
C ARG A 35 7.03 -15.88 10.82
N PHE A 36 5.95 -16.31 10.16
CA PHE A 36 4.78 -15.46 9.92
C PHE A 36 3.70 -15.69 10.99
N LYS A 37 3.27 -14.64 11.63
CA LYS A 37 2.17 -14.65 12.60
C LYS A 37 0.97 -13.90 12.01
N LEU A 38 -0.20 -14.52 12.10
CA LEU A 38 -1.46 -13.84 11.75
C LEU A 38 -1.67 -12.68 12.72
N ARG A 39 -1.82 -11.47 12.19
CA ARG A 39 -2.19 -10.30 12.98
C ARG A 39 -3.67 -10.37 13.36
N ILE A 40 -3.94 -10.63 14.62
CA ILE A 40 -5.28 -10.52 15.20
C ILE A 40 -5.37 -9.16 15.85
N PHE A 41 -6.21 -8.29 15.28
CA PHE A 41 -6.47 -6.98 15.87
C PHE A 41 -7.30 -7.11 17.13
N GLN A 42 -7.02 -6.27 18.12
CA GLN A 42 -7.67 -6.29 19.44
C GLN A 42 -8.20 -4.89 19.76
N LYS A 43 -9.45 -4.79 20.17
CA LYS A 43 -10.12 -3.50 20.43
C LYS A 43 -9.36 -2.64 21.43
N GLU A 44 -8.85 -3.26 22.51
CA GLU A 44 -8.13 -2.53 23.56
C GLU A 44 -6.74 -2.10 23.13
N LYS A 45 -6.01 -2.96 22.42
CA LYS A 45 -4.63 -2.68 21.98
C LYS A 45 -4.56 -1.83 20.73
N ASP A 46 -5.55 -1.99 19.84
CA ASP A 46 -5.66 -1.27 18.56
C ASP A 46 -6.82 -0.26 18.64
N LEU A 47 -7.01 0.39 19.79
CA LEU A 47 -8.14 1.28 20.05
C LEU A 47 -8.24 2.41 19.01
N GLU A 48 -7.10 2.97 18.62
CA GLU A 48 -7.02 4.03 17.62
C GLU A 48 -7.58 3.55 16.27
N ILE A 49 -7.21 2.35 15.81
CA ILE A 49 -7.77 1.75 14.59
C ILE A 49 -9.27 1.47 14.77
N TYR A 50 -9.64 0.92 15.94
CA TYR A 50 -11.03 0.51 16.18
C TYR A 50 -11.99 1.71 16.23
N THR A 51 -11.57 2.84 16.78
CA THR A 51 -12.40 4.05 16.90
C THR A 51 -12.39 4.88 15.63
N HIS A 52 -11.27 4.93 14.92
CA HIS A 52 -11.10 5.77 13.72
C HIS A 52 -11.96 5.30 12.54
N PHE A 53 -11.94 4.01 12.24
CA PHE A 53 -12.59 3.50 11.02
C PHE A 53 -14.08 3.20 11.21
N LEU A 54 -14.88 3.54 10.20
CA LEU A 54 -16.29 3.15 10.13
C LEU A 54 -16.44 1.62 10.11
N PRO A 55 -17.59 1.08 10.59
CA PRO A 55 -17.82 -0.37 10.69
C PRO A 55 -17.53 -1.13 9.40
N ARG A 56 -17.95 -0.60 8.25
CA ARG A 56 -17.71 -1.20 6.94
C ARG A 56 -16.22 -1.34 6.60
N ILE A 57 -15.40 -0.37 7.00
CA ILE A 57 -13.96 -0.42 6.80
C ILE A 57 -13.31 -1.43 7.74
N LYS A 58 -13.79 -1.49 8.98
CA LYS A 58 -13.33 -2.52 9.94
C LYS A 58 -13.61 -3.93 9.43
N ASP A 59 -14.79 -4.17 8.90
CA ASP A 59 -15.14 -5.46 8.28
C ASP A 59 -14.27 -5.77 7.03
N PHE A 60 -13.82 -4.76 6.34
CA PHE A 60 -13.00 -4.93 5.14
C PHE A 60 -11.51 -5.11 5.47
N LEU A 61 -10.92 -4.25 6.30
CA LEU A 61 -9.48 -4.26 6.58
C LEU A 61 -9.10 -5.12 7.79
N PHE A 62 -9.98 -5.23 8.78
CA PHE A 62 -9.65 -5.74 10.10
C PHE A 62 -10.59 -6.86 10.55
N LYS A 63 -11.01 -7.72 9.63
CA LYS A 63 -11.95 -8.81 9.91
C LYS A 63 -11.46 -9.74 11.04
N THR A 64 -10.15 -9.81 11.27
CA THR A 64 -9.56 -10.59 12.37
C THR A 64 -9.91 -10.07 13.77
N PHE A 65 -10.54 -8.89 13.94
CA PHE A 65 -11.16 -8.48 15.22
C PHE A 65 -12.18 -9.52 15.72
N GLU A 66 -12.81 -10.29 14.84
CA GLU A 66 -13.72 -11.35 15.23
C GLU A 66 -13.04 -12.45 16.05
N LEU A 67 -11.72 -12.64 15.85
CA LEU A 67 -10.91 -13.63 16.55
C LEU A 67 -10.35 -13.11 17.90
N GLU A 68 -10.70 -11.89 18.29
CA GLU A 68 -10.37 -11.37 19.64
C GLU A 68 -11.11 -12.15 20.74
N ASP A 69 -12.33 -12.60 20.44
CA ASP A 69 -13.10 -13.45 21.33
C ASP A 69 -12.39 -14.79 21.57
N ARG A 70 -12.09 -15.08 22.86
CA ARG A 70 -11.32 -16.27 23.25
C ARG A 70 -11.92 -17.57 22.76
N ASN A 71 -13.26 -17.69 22.76
CA ASN A 71 -13.94 -18.90 22.32
C ASN A 71 -13.85 -19.07 20.81
N LYS A 72 -13.99 -17.97 20.05
CA LYS A 72 -13.84 -18.00 18.60
C LYS A 72 -12.40 -18.30 18.21
N LYS A 73 -11.43 -17.69 18.92
CA LYS A 73 -10.00 -17.95 18.70
C LYS A 73 -9.66 -19.41 18.99
N ALA A 74 -10.08 -19.95 20.14
CA ALA A 74 -9.82 -21.36 20.49
C ALA A 74 -10.37 -22.31 19.41
N LYS A 75 -11.62 -22.12 18.99
CA LYS A 75 -12.21 -22.88 17.89
C LYS A 75 -11.45 -22.75 16.58
N PHE A 76 -10.95 -21.55 16.25
CA PHE A 76 -10.15 -21.33 15.07
C PHE A 76 -8.77 -22.04 15.16
N ASP A 77 -8.13 -21.99 16.32
CA ASP A 77 -6.82 -22.62 16.54
C ASP A 77 -6.89 -24.15 16.56
N GLU A 78 -8.03 -24.74 16.96
CA GLU A 78 -8.29 -26.19 16.90
C GLU A 78 -8.49 -26.72 15.44
N LEU A 79 -8.79 -25.84 14.48
CA LEU A 79 -8.99 -26.26 13.10
C LEU A 79 -7.67 -26.73 12.46
N PRO A 80 -7.73 -27.74 11.57
CA PRO A 80 -6.60 -28.07 10.71
C PRO A 80 -6.10 -26.85 9.95
N ILE A 81 -4.79 -26.76 9.71
CA ILE A 81 -4.15 -25.59 9.11
C ILE A 81 -4.73 -25.26 7.72
N GLU A 82 -5.11 -26.27 6.96
CA GLU A 82 -5.78 -26.13 5.66
C GLU A 82 -7.16 -25.47 5.79
N THR A 83 -7.89 -25.86 6.83
CA THR A 83 -9.21 -25.28 7.13
C THR A 83 -9.05 -23.83 7.60
N ARG A 84 -8.05 -23.53 8.45
CA ARG A 84 -7.72 -22.15 8.84
C ARG A 84 -7.41 -21.29 7.62
N ALA A 85 -6.59 -21.78 6.69
CA ALA A 85 -6.30 -21.08 5.45
C ALA A 85 -7.57 -20.82 4.61
N ALA A 86 -8.48 -21.81 4.52
CA ALA A 86 -9.74 -21.67 3.81
C ALA A 86 -10.69 -20.66 4.47
N VAL A 87 -10.73 -20.59 5.80
CA VAL A 87 -11.49 -19.58 6.55
C VAL A 87 -10.93 -18.18 6.29
N LEU A 88 -9.63 -18.00 6.47
CA LEU A 88 -8.95 -16.70 6.26
C LEU A 88 -9.06 -16.22 4.81
N SER A 89 -9.08 -17.11 3.84
CA SER A 89 -9.22 -16.74 2.43
C SER A 89 -10.60 -16.16 2.07
N ARG A 90 -11.59 -16.32 2.93
CA ARG A 90 -12.92 -15.69 2.79
C ARG A 90 -12.97 -14.29 3.37
N TYR A 91 -12.00 -13.90 4.21
CA TYR A 91 -11.91 -12.54 4.71
C TYR A 91 -11.50 -11.61 3.57
N PRO A 92 -12.05 -10.39 3.51
CA PRO A 92 -11.67 -9.42 2.47
C PRO A 92 -10.18 -9.11 2.49
N SER A 93 -9.62 -8.97 3.70
CA SER A 93 -8.17 -8.87 3.90
C SER A 93 -7.71 -9.60 5.16
N VAL A 94 -6.43 -9.97 5.14
CA VAL A 94 -5.71 -10.53 6.30
C VAL A 94 -4.30 -9.95 6.34
N THR A 95 -3.80 -9.73 7.53
CA THR A 95 -2.45 -9.22 7.75
C THR A 95 -1.60 -10.27 8.46
N PHE A 96 -0.40 -10.50 7.95
CA PHE A 96 0.63 -11.29 8.60
C PHE A 96 1.80 -10.40 8.96
N GLU A 97 2.37 -10.63 10.13
CA GLU A 97 3.61 -9.99 10.58
C GLU A 97 4.73 -11.04 10.60
N TYR A 98 5.89 -10.67 10.12
CA TYR A 98 7.08 -11.50 10.16
C TYR A 98 7.76 -11.30 11.51
N GLU A 99 7.96 -12.39 12.25
CA GLU A 99 8.60 -12.37 13.56
C GLU A 99 10.11 -12.20 13.38
N LEU A 100 10.62 -11.08 13.84
CA LEU A 100 12.04 -10.78 13.87
C LEU A 100 12.57 -11.12 15.27
N GLU A 101 13.61 -11.95 15.34
CA GLU A 101 14.31 -12.22 16.60
C GLU A 101 15.09 -10.97 17.04
N GLN A 102 15.64 -10.25 16.07
CA GLN A 102 16.26 -8.94 16.26
C GLN A 102 16.08 -8.10 14.98
N ASP A 103 16.32 -6.79 15.07
CA ASP A 103 16.26 -5.89 13.93
C ASP A 103 17.27 -6.30 12.84
N ILE A 104 16.81 -6.31 11.58
CA ILE A 104 17.67 -6.63 10.44
C ILE A 104 18.48 -5.38 10.09
N GLN A 105 19.80 -5.53 10.10
CA GLN A 105 20.70 -4.45 9.76
C GLN A 105 20.88 -4.31 8.24
N GLY A 106 21.03 -3.10 7.78
CA GLY A 106 21.27 -2.82 6.38
C GLY A 106 22.13 -1.57 6.17
N LYS A 107 22.61 -1.42 4.94
CA LYS A 107 23.34 -0.23 4.51
C LYS A 107 23.08 0.09 3.05
N THR A 108 23.17 1.37 2.69
CA THR A 108 23.29 1.78 1.30
C THR A 108 24.73 1.53 0.83
N VAL A 109 24.89 1.18 -0.45
CA VAL A 109 26.21 0.86 -1.03
C VAL A 109 26.64 2.03 -1.91
N ASP A 110 27.25 3.03 -1.31
CA ASP A 110 27.83 4.18 -1.98
C ASP A 110 28.93 4.80 -1.11
N GLU A 111 29.57 5.88 -1.60
CA GLU A 111 30.66 6.55 -0.89
C GLU A 111 30.25 7.03 0.52
N ASN A 112 28.98 7.44 0.67
CA ASN A 112 28.39 7.87 1.94
C ASN A 112 27.34 6.85 2.40
N SER A 113 27.81 5.68 2.85
CA SER A 113 26.90 4.60 3.30
C SER A 113 26.04 5.03 4.47
N ILE A 114 24.73 4.93 4.32
CA ILE A 114 23.75 5.15 5.38
C ILE A 114 23.39 3.80 5.97
N PHE A 115 23.59 3.65 7.27
CA PHE A 115 23.19 2.47 8.03
C PHE A 115 21.74 2.59 8.48
N PHE A 116 21.03 1.48 8.44
CA PHE A 116 19.62 1.43 8.84
C PHE A 116 19.28 0.08 9.46
N LYS A 117 18.12 0.03 10.12
CA LYS A 117 17.50 -1.21 10.61
C LYS A 117 16.14 -1.39 10.01
N ILE A 118 15.76 -2.66 9.73
CA ILE A 118 14.38 -3.07 9.47
C ILE A 118 13.83 -3.58 10.80
N GLN A 119 12.88 -2.86 11.37
CA GLN A 119 12.30 -3.11 12.69
C GLN A 119 11.01 -3.93 12.61
N LYS A 120 10.31 -3.87 11.49
CA LYS A 120 9.04 -4.57 11.28
C LYS A 120 8.87 -4.95 9.82
N ILE A 121 8.36 -6.14 9.60
CA ILE A 121 7.98 -6.65 8.28
C ILE A 121 6.56 -7.19 8.39
N GLY A 122 5.72 -6.83 7.42
CA GLY A 122 4.39 -7.40 7.37
C GLY A 122 3.83 -7.46 5.96
N ILE A 123 2.81 -8.27 5.81
CA ILE A 123 2.12 -8.47 4.53
C ILE A 123 0.62 -8.28 4.74
N VAL A 124 0.04 -7.34 4.00
CA VAL A 124 -1.41 -7.18 3.91
C VAL A 124 -1.89 -7.86 2.65
N LEU A 125 -2.75 -8.86 2.77
CA LEU A 125 -3.26 -9.68 1.70
C LEU A 125 -4.75 -9.37 1.49
N PHE A 126 -5.14 -9.12 0.24
CA PHE A 126 -6.54 -8.97 -0.13
C PHE A 126 -7.00 -10.19 -0.96
N ASN A 127 -8.21 -10.65 -0.72
CA ASN A 127 -8.77 -11.84 -1.38
C ASN A 127 -8.95 -11.67 -2.90
N THR A 128 -8.77 -10.47 -3.41
CA THR A 128 -8.66 -10.15 -4.84
C THR A 128 -7.29 -10.49 -5.45
N GLY A 129 -6.37 -11.04 -4.64
CA GLY A 129 -5.01 -11.37 -5.04
C GLY A 129 -4.04 -10.18 -5.07
N ILE A 130 -4.43 -9.03 -4.56
CA ILE A 130 -3.55 -7.87 -4.38
C ILE A 130 -2.92 -7.94 -2.99
N CYS A 131 -1.63 -7.69 -2.90
CA CYS A 131 -0.86 -7.82 -1.68
C CYS A 131 0.13 -6.67 -1.53
N PHE A 132 0.39 -6.29 -0.28
CA PHE A 132 1.37 -5.27 0.08
C PHE A 132 2.33 -5.83 1.13
N LEU A 133 3.59 -5.96 0.76
CA LEU A 133 4.69 -6.16 1.72
C LEU A 133 5.11 -4.79 2.22
N TYR A 134 5.26 -4.61 3.52
CA TYR A 134 5.83 -3.40 4.08
C TYR A 134 7.04 -3.71 4.97
N LEU A 135 8.03 -2.85 4.88
CA LEU A 135 9.26 -2.87 5.68
C LEU A 135 9.32 -1.55 6.46
N LYS A 136 9.28 -1.61 7.79
CA LYS A 136 9.53 -0.43 8.65
C LYS A 136 11.02 -0.31 8.90
N THR A 137 11.58 0.81 8.52
CA THR A 137 13.02 1.09 8.67
C THR A 137 13.27 2.29 9.56
N ASN A 138 14.46 2.33 10.11
CA ASN A 138 14.99 3.45 10.89
C ASN A 138 16.47 3.61 10.53
N ILE A 139 16.93 4.85 10.27
CA ILE A 139 18.34 5.16 10.02
C ILE A 139 19.11 5.14 11.33
N GLU A 140 20.32 4.61 11.31
CA GLU A 140 21.22 4.54 12.45
C GLU A 140 22.46 5.41 12.24
N GLY A 141 22.98 5.92 13.35
CA GLY A 141 24.26 6.63 13.35
C GLY A 141 24.24 8.02 12.74
N SER A 142 23.09 8.50 12.25
CA SER A 142 22.93 9.85 11.72
C SER A 142 21.67 10.52 12.27
N GLU A 143 21.80 11.79 12.61
CA GLU A 143 20.69 12.67 12.96
C GLU A 143 20.40 13.69 11.84
N GLU A 144 21.09 13.61 10.70
CA GLU A 144 20.93 14.59 9.63
C GLU A 144 19.68 14.30 8.80
N PHE A 145 18.84 15.31 8.56
CA PHE A 145 17.65 15.18 7.72
C PHE A 145 18.00 14.93 6.25
N SER A 146 19.15 15.41 5.79
CA SER A 146 19.69 15.11 4.46
C SER A 146 19.87 13.60 4.24
N ASP A 147 20.25 12.85 5.28
CA ASP A 147 20.38 11.40 5.18
C ASP A 147 19.02 10.71 5.08
N VAL A 148 17.98 11.26 5.72
CA VAL A 148 16.60 10.77 5.54
C VAL A 148 16.16 10.96 4.08
N LEU A 149 16.43 12.12 3.48
CA LEU A 149 16.11 12.37 2.08
C LEU A 149 16.83 11.39 1.16
N ASN A 150 18.16 11.26 1.34
CA ASN A 150 18.99 10.39 0.51
C ASN A 150 18.63 8.91 0.69
N PHE A 151 18.35 8.47 1.92
CA PHE A 151 17.93 7.11 2.22
C PHE A 151 16.59 6.77 1.56
N ASN A 152 15.56 7.61 1.75
CA ASN A 152 14.25 7.40 1.15
C ASN A 152 14.32 7.37 -0.38
N TYR A 153 15.11 8.25 -0.97
CA TYR A 153 15.34 8.30 -2.42
C TYR A 153 15.98 7.01 -2.95
N LYS A 154 17.03 6.51 -2.27
CA LYS A 154 17.79 5.32 -2.69
C LYS A 154 17.01 4.03 -2.44
N PHE A 155 16.42 3.88 -1.25
CA PHE A 155 15.71 2.66 -0.86
C PHE A 155 14.44 2.43 -1.69
N ARG A 156 13.83 3.49 -2.18
CA ARG A 156 12.63 3.42 -3.00
C ARG A 156 12.78 2.57 -4.26
N ASP A 157 13.90 2.64 -4.92
CA ASP A 157 14.11 2.01 -6.21
C ASP A 157 14.61 0.56 -6.02
N ILE A 158 13.74 -0.42 -6.28
CA ILE A 158 14.05 -1.85 -6.14
C ILE A 158 14.67 -2.39 -7.42
N ASN A 159 14.14 -1.97 -8.57
CA ASN A 159 14.48 -2.45 -9.90
C ASN A 159 14.53 -1.29 -10.88
N GLN A 160 15.62 -1.12 -11.57
CA GLN A 160 15.67 -0.25 -12.75
C GLN A 160 15.97 -1.10 -13.98
N GLU A 161 14.94 -1.63 -14.61
CA GLU A 161 15.08 -2.17 -15.96
C GLU A 161 15.42 -1.01 -16.90
N GLY A 162 16.62 -0.98 -17.41
CA GLY A 162 16.92 -0.33 -18.66
C GLY A 162 18.02 0.70 -18.67
N ASN A 163 18.38 1.42 -17.60
CA ASN A 163 19.39 2.47 -17.77
C ASN A 163 20.46 2.61 -16.68
N ASN A 164 20.36 1.95 -15.54
CA ASN A 164 21.41 2.01 -14.50
C ASN A 164 21.50 0.71 -13.71
N LEU A 165 22.15 -0.29 -14.28
CA LEU A 165 22.57 -1.53 -13.59
C LEU A 165 23.32 -1.27 -12.25
N LYS A 166 23.80 -0.04 -12.03
CA LYS A 166 24.51 0.36 -10.80
C LYS A 166 23.59 0.48 -9.59
N ASN A 167 22.29 0.67 -9.74
CA ASN A 167 21.38 0.87 -8.61
C ASN A 167 20.81 -0.44 -8.02
N TYR A 168 20.99 -1.56 -8.72
CA TYR A 168 20.56 -2.88 -8.27
C TYR A 168 21.19 -3.35 -6.97
N GLU A 169 22.37 -2.85 -6.68
CA GLU A 169 23.16 -3.27 -5.53
C GLU A 169 23.20 -2.22 -4.42
N ASN A 170 22.40 -1.15 -4.55
CA ASN A 170 22.53 0.01 -3.67
C ASN A 170 22.08 -0.25 -2.23
N ILE A 171 21.25 -1.26 -1.99
CA ILE A 171 20.77 -1.59 -0.65
C ILE A 171 21.14 -3.03 -0.33
N ARG A 172 21.92 -3.20 0.74
CA ARG A 172 22.33 -4.49 1.29
C ARG A 172 21.75 -4.66 2.66
N VAL A 173 21.25 -5.86 2.95
CA VAL A 173 20.69 -6.26 4.24
C VAL A 173 21.37 -7.51 4.75
N GLN A 174 21.51 -7.61 6.07
CA GLN A 174 22.02 -8.77 6.77
C GLN A 174 20.97 -9.18 7.81
N ALA A 175 20.25 -10.25 7.53
CA ALA A 175 19.35 -10.86 8.49
C ALA A 175 20.11 -11.95 9.26
N ASP A 176 19.82 -12.11 10.56
CA ASP A 176 20.52 -13.08 11.40
C ASP A 176 20.33 -14.54 10.97
N SER A 177 19.20 -14.83 10.37
CA SER A 177 18.94 -16.15 9.76
C SER A 177 19.72 -16.38 8.46
N PHE A 178 20.47 -15.38 7.97
CA PHE A 178 21.25 -15.44 6.74
C PHE A 178 22.70 -15.05 7.06
N GLU A 179 23.60 -16.00 6.88
CA GLU A 179 25.03 -15.79 7.11
C GLU A 179 25.65 -14.74 6.16
N ASN A 180 24.96 -14.42 5.06
CA ASN A 180 25.47 -13.56 4.00
C ASN A 180 24.67 -12.25 3.87
N ILE A 181 25.39 -11.17 3.56
CA ILE A 181 24.79 -9.90 3.15
C ILE A 181 24.19 -10.06 1.75
N GLU A 182 22.92 -9.71 1.60
CA GLU A 182 22.18 -9.86 0.34
C GLU A 182 21.58 -8.52 -0.16
N ALA A 183 21.26 -8.47 -1.45
CA ALA A 183 20.52 -7.36 -2.02
C ALA A 183 19.08 -7.33 -1.48
N ILE A 184 18.52 -6.11 -1.33
CA ILE A 184 17.14 -5.95 -0.83
C ILE A 184 16.10 -6.70 -1.67
N GLN A 185 16.33 -6.82 -2.98
CA GLN A 185 15.46 -7.54 -3.89
C GLN A 185 15.42 -9.04 -3.60
N ASP A 186 16.58 -9.66 -3.36
CA ASP A 186 16.67 -11.07 -3.01
C ASP A 186 16.00 -11.35 -1.66
N PHE A 187 16.20 -10.43 -0.72
CA PHE A 187 15.54 -10.45 0.58
C PHE A 187 14.01 -10.40 0.44
N ILE A 188 13.46 -9.47 -0.36
CA ILE A 188 12.02 -9.39 -0.64
C ILE A 188 11.52 -10.68 -1.28
N SER A 189 12.25 -11.21 -2.26
CA SER A 189 11.88 -12.44 -2.97
C SER A 189 11.84 -13.66 -2.05
N LYS A 190 12.73 -13.73 -1.06
CA LYS A 190 12.72 -14.77 -0.03
C LYS A 190 11.51 -14.68 0.87
N ILE A 191 11.14 -13.45 1.30
CA ILE A 191 9.97 -13.22 2.14
C ILE A 191 8.68 -13.52 1.38
N THR A 192 8.50 -12.94 0.21
CA THR A 192 7.28 -13.09 -0.59
C THR A 192 7.18 -14.45 -1.27
N GLY A 193 8.32 -15.04 -1.64
CA GLY A 193 8.46 -16.33 -2.29
C GLY A 193 8.45 -16.30 -3.82
N PRO A 194 9.02 -17.33 -4.48
CA PRO A 194 9.34 -17.29 -5.91
C PRO A 194 8.15 -17.42 -6.87
N ASN A 195 6.94 -17.71 -6.38
CA ASN A 195 5.76 -17.97 -7.21
C ASN A 195 4.80 -16.78 -7.33
N ILE A 196 5.29 -15.58 -7.13
CA ILE A 196 4.52 -14.37 -7.33
C ILE A 196 4.59 -14.04 -8.82
N GLU A 197 3.53 -14.35 -9.53
CA GLU A 197 3.33 -13.79 -10.85
C GLU A 197 3.03 -12.30 -10.66
N SER A 198 4.01 -11.45 -10.90
CA SER A 198 3.71 -10.04 -11.10
C SER A 198 2.74 -9.97 -12.28
N LEU A 199 1.49 -9.64 -12.02
CA LEU A 199 0.59 -9.25 -13.10
C LEU A 199 1.27 -8.05 -13.77
N LYS A 200 1.48 -8.11 -15.08
CA LYS A 200 2.03 -7.01 -15.88
C LYS A 200 1.01 -5.87 -15.94
N LEU A 201 0.77 -5.22 -14.80
CA LEU A 201 -0.26 -4.20 -14.65
C LEU A 201 0.24 -2.79 -14.98
N ASN A 202 1.45 -2.63 -15.54
CA ASN A 202 2.12 -1.32 -15.57
C ASN A 202 2.06 -0.62 -14.20
N LEU A 203 2.13 -1.40 -13.13
CA LEU A 203 2.38 -0.87 -11.81
C LEU A 203 3.86 -0.49 -11.77
N ASP A 204 4.19 0.53 -10.99
CA ASP A 204 5.57 0.75 -10.58
C ASP A 204 6.00 -0.39 -9.64
N VAL A 205 6.04 -1.63 -10.16
CA VAL A 205 6.38 -2.85 -9.40
C VAL A 205 7.83 -2.81 -8.96
N GLU A 206 8.58 -1.90 -9.54
CA GLU A 206 10.01 -1.71 -9.36
C GLU A 206 10.33 -0.67 -8.30
N ARG A 207 9.30 -0.05 -7.73
CA ARG A 207 9.44 0.99 -6.72
C ARG A 207 8.58 0.68 -5.51
N PHE A 208 9.13 1.02 -4.34
CA PHE A 208 8.33 1.10 -3.15
C PHE A 208 7.49 2.38 -3.14
N TYR A 209 6.28 2.27 -2.64
CA TYR A 209 5.60 3.44 -2.08
C TYR A 209 6.21 3.73 -0.71
N THR A 210 6.47 5.01 -0.44
CA THR A 210 7.02 5.44 0.85
C THR A 210 5.93 5.98 1.76
N TYR A 211 6.08 5.68 3.04
CA TYR A 211 5.24 6.21 4.10
C TYR A 211 6.14 6.57 5.27
N SER A 212 6.49 7.85 5.40
CA SER A 212 7.57 8.27 6.28
C SER A 212 7.12 9.27 7.34
N TYR A 213 7.66 9.11 8.53
CA TYR A 213 7.51 10.03 9.65
C TYR A 213 8.87 10.58 10.04
N THR A 214 9.00 11.90 10.13
CA THR A 214 10.22 12.54 10.63
C THR A 214 9.86 13.71 11.54
N CYS A 215 10.39 13.68 12.76
CA CYS A 215 10.34 14.78 13.72
C CYS A 215 11.71 15.46 13.76
N ILE A 216 11.79 16.73 13.41
CA ILE A 216 13.01 17.53 13.43
C ILE A 216 13.18 18.25 14.75
N LYS A 217 14.43 18.58 15.10
CA LYS A 217 14.75 19.35 16.32
C LYS A 217 14.24 20.79 16.19
N GLN A 218 13.79 21.35 17.30
CA GLN A 218 13.03 22.60 17.39
C GLN A 218 13.77 23.82 16.80
N GLU A 219 15.08 23.82 16.82
CA GLU A 219 15.90 24.93 16.31
C GLU A 219 15.56 25.28 14.84
N ALA A 220 15.20 24.29 14.03
CA ALA A 220 14.93 24.46 12.62
C ALA A 220 13.57 25.09 12.30
N TRP A 221 12.54 24.87 13.14
CA TRP A 221 11.18 25.34 12.88
C TRP A 221 10.80 26.60 13.69
N ASN A 222 11.47 26.80 14.83
CA ASN A 222 11.07 27.79 15.84
C ASN A 222 11.72 29.18 15.68
N VAL A 223 12.92 29.28 15.08
CA VAL A 223 13.72 30.52 15.04
C VAL A 223 13.03 31.66 14.30
N THR A 224 12.11 31.35 13.40
CA THR A 224 11.45 32.37 12.58
C THR A 224 9.92 32.27 12.58
N SER A 225 9.33 31.39 13.38
CA SER A 225 7.89 31.06 13.35
C SER A 225 7.37 30.71 11.95
N SER A 226 8.24 30.47 10.98
CA SER A 226 7.91 30.31 9.58
C SER A 226 8.36 28.93 9.06
N PHE A 227 7.40 28.16 8.56
CA PHE A 227 7.65 26.95 7.80
C PHE A 227 8.42 27.21 6.49
N ASP A 228 8.40 28.45 6.01
CA ASP A 228 8.99 28.84 4.72
C ASP A 228 10.48 28.54 4.63
N ASN A 229 11.19 28.59 5.75
CA ASN A 229 12.64 28.29 5.78
C ASN A 229 12.98 26.84 5.50
N ILE A 230 12.07 25.90 5.76
CA ILE A 230 12.27 24.46 5.55
C ILE A 230 11.38 23.94 4.43
N LYS A 231 10.71 24.84 3.72
CA LYS A 231 9.75 24.48 2.67
C LYS A 231 10.39 23.68 1.53
N ASN A 232 11.63 24.02 1.15
CA ASN A 232 12.34 23.35 0.08
C ASN A 232 12.70 21.90 0.48
N GLU A 233 13.23 21.70 1.67
CA GLU A 233 13.56 20.39 2.23
C GLU A 233 12.28 19.56 2.43
N PHE A 234 11.20 20.17 2.88
CA PHE A 234 9.90 19.51 2.98
C PHE A 234 9.38 19.08 1.61
N LEU A 235 9.50 19.90 0.56
CA LEU A 235 9.10 19.52 -0.80
C LEU A 235 9.94 18.37 -1.36
N LYS A 236 11.24 18.35 -1.08
CA LYS A 236 12.11 17.21 -1.40
C LYS A 236 11.61 15.95 -0.69
N TYR A 237 11.31 16.05 0.60
CA TYR A 237 10.83 14.95 1.41
C TYR A 237 9.49 14.39 0.90
N VAL A 238 8.54 15.25 0.56
CA VAL A 238 7.22 14.87 0.01
C VAL A 238 7.35 14.14 -1.32
N ASN A 239 8.26 14.60 -2.20
CA ASN A 239 8.42 14.06 -3.54
C ASN A 239 9.51 12.98 -3.63
N ILE A 240 10.06 12.54 -2.49
CA ILE A 240 11.10 11.51 -2.40
C ILE A 240 12.30 11.84 -3.31
N LEU A 241 12.81 13.04 -3.17
CA LEU A 241 13.98 13.53 -3.88
C LEU A 241 15.22 13.44 -2.98
N SER A 242 16.40 13.23 -3.58
CA SER A 242 17.65 13.31 -2.84
C SER A 242 17.93 14.74 -2.38
N ASN A 243 18.82 14.87 -1.39
CA ASN A 243 19.22 16.18 -0.89
C ASN A 243 19.78 17.12 -1.98
N ASP A 244 20.49 16.55 -2.95
CA ASP A 244 21.13 17.31 -4.03
C ASP A 244 20.20 17.61 -5.21
N SER A 245 18.96 17.08 -5.17
CA SER A 245 17.99 17.31 -6.23
C SER A 245 17.42 18.72 -6.19
N ASN A 246 17.21 19.31 -7.37
CA ASN A 246 16.46 20.55 -7.51
C ASN A 246 14.97 20.29 -7.45
N THR A 247 14.23 21.08 -6.69
CA THR A 247 12.76 21.06 -6.67
C THR A 247 12.23 21.79 -7.91
N ASN A 248 11.62 21.04 -8.84
CA ASN A 248 10.94 21.62 -9.99
C ASN A 248 9.51 21.99 -9.63
N SER A 249 9.01 23.13 -10.12
CA SER A 249 7.64 23.60 -9.89
C SER A 249 6.57 22.56 -10.28
N VAL A 250 6.77 21.82 -11.34
CA VAL A 250 5.85 20.79 -11.84
C VAL A 250 5.66 19.62 -10.86
N MET A 251 6.70 19.25 -10.09
CA MET A 251 6.58 18.21 -9.05
C MET A 251 5.76 18.70 -7.87
N CYS A 252 5.89 19.98 -7.54
CA CYS A 252 5.17 20.60 -6.42
C CYS A 252 3.67 20.75 -6.71
N GLU A 253 3.28 20.99 -7.96
CA GLU A 253 1.89 21.16 -8.38
C GLU A 253 1.05 19.88 -8.23
N ASN A 254 1.68 18.72 -8.29
CA ASN A 254 1.03 17.40 -8.18
C ASN A 254 1.00 16.83 -6.76
N SER A 255 1.51 17.56 -5.78
CA SER A 255 1.49 17.15 -4.38
C SER A 255 0.46 17.96 -3.58
N LYS A 256 -0.09 17.34 -2.54
CA LYS A 256 -1.01 17.99 -1.58
C LYS A 256 -0.35 18.06 -0.22
N VAL A 257 -0.68 19.10 0.53
CA VAL A 257 -0.16 19.30 1.88
C VAL A 257 -1.30 19.54 2.85
N ILE A 258 -1.27 18.87 3.98
CA ILE A 258 -2.22 19.01 5.09
C ILE A 258 -1.44 19.47 6.32
N GLY A 259 -1.87 20.54 6.95
CA GLY A 259 -1.40 20.93 8.28
C GLY A 259 -2.18 20.18 9.34
N LEU A 260 -1.56 19.23 10.04
CA LEU A 260 -2.18 18.55 11.17
C LEU A 260 -2.18 19.42 12.42
N SER A 261 -1.11 20.18 12.61
CA SER A 261 -0.96 21.16 13.68
C SER A 261 -0.03 22.28 13.24
N LYS A 262 0.24 23.23 14.14
CA LYS A 262 1.21 24.30 13.90
C LYS A 262 2.59 23.74 13.52
N TYR A 263 3.00 22.63 14.13
CA TYR A 263 4.32 22.01 14.01
C TYR A 263 4.28 20.61 13.39
N ALA A 264 3.25 20.29 12.61
CA ALA A 264 3.15 19.01 11.90
C ALA A 264 2.43 19.18 10.56
N LYS A 265 3.05 18.75 9.48
CA LYS A 265 2.50 18.79 8.12
C LYS A 265 2.69 17.45 7.43
N VAL A 266 1.64 17.00 6.76
CA VAL A 266 1.67 15.82 5.89
C VAL A 266 1.73 16.28 4.44
N GLY A 267 2.69 15.75 3.71
CA GLY A 267 2.78 15.89 2.27
C GLY A 267 2.40 14.59 1.58
N ILE A 268 1.59 14.68 0.56
CA ILE A 268 1.06 13.55 -0.23
C ILE A 268 1.50 13.73 -1.67
N SER A 269 2.21 12.74 -2.19
CA SER A 269 2.64 12.68 -3.59
C SER A 269 2.24 11.36 -4.24
N LYS A 270 2.47 11.21 -5.55
CA LYS A 270 2.22 9.94 -6.26
C LYS A 270 3.11 8.80 -5.75
N LEU A 271 4.22 9.12 -5.11
CA LEU A 271 5.24 8.18 -4.66
C LEU A 271 5.11 7.82 -3.17
N GLY A 272 4.45 8.67 -2.38
CA GLY A 272 4.35 8.42 -0.95
C GLY A 272 3.57 9.47 -0.19
N VAL A 273 3.45 9.20 1.11
CA VAL A 273 2.85 10.08 2.10
C VAL A 273 3.86 10.27 3.22
N ASN A 274 4.28 11.51 3.44
CA ASN A 274 5.38 11.81 4.34
C ASN A 274 4.98 12.92 5.31
N LEU A 275 5.15 12.65 6.62
CA LEU A 275 4.86 13.60 7.68
C LEU A 275 6.16 14.19 8.22
N LEU A 276 6.25 15.49 8.18
CA LEU A 276 7.30 16.27 8.85
C LEU A 276 6.72 17.02 10.02
N SER A 277 7.31 16.84 11.19
CA SER A 277 6.94 17.52 12.42
C SER A 277 8.15 18.10 13.12
N SER A 278 7.92 18.91 14.17
CA SER A 278 8.98 19.45 15.02
C SER A 278 8.73 19.06 16.48
N ASP A 279 9.79 18.86 17.24
CA ASP A 279 9.75 18.55 18.66
C ASP A 279 9.42 19.78 19.55
N CYS A 280 9.05 20.91 18.93
CA CYS A 280 8.41 22.04 19.62
C CYS A 280 7.12 21.62 20.35
N ASP A 281 6.45 20.57 19.85
CA ASP A 281 5.30 19.95 20.49
C ASP A 281 5.68 18.52 20.88
N ILE A 282 5.53 18.20 22.16
CA ILE A 282 5.85 16.89 22.73
C ILE A 282 5.05 15.76 22.06
N ASN A 283 3.81 16.04 21.66
CA ASN A 283 2.96 15.06 20.99
C ASN A 283 3.56 14.57 19.65
N ASN A 284 4.36 15.40 19.01
CA ASN A 284 4.98 15.08 17.72
C ASN A 284 6.07 14.00 17.80
N TYR A 285 6.52 13.60 18.97
CA TYR A 285 7.46 12.48 19.12
C TYR A 285 7.01 11.44 20.16
N THR A 286 5.81 11.60 20.73
CA THR A 286 5.25 10.65 21.70
C THR A 286 3.96 10.00 21.23
N VAL A 287 2.97 10.77 20.77
CA VAL A 287 1.62 10.30 20.40
C VAL A 287 1.44 10.21 18.89
N LEU A 288 1.72 11.30 18.17
CA LEU A 288 1.49 11.39 16.72
C LEU A 288 2.19 10.31 15.90
N PRO A 289 3.41 9.82 16.24
CA PRO A 289 4.02 8.70 15.53
C PRO A 289 3.18 7.43 15.56
N ALA A 290 2.55 7.12 16.69
CA ALA A 290 1.70 5.94 16.85
C ALA A 290 0.38 6.08 16.09
N GLU A 291 -0.28 7.24 16.17
CA GLU A 291 -1.48 7.53 15.38
C GLU A 291 -1.20 7.45 13.89
N TYR A 292 -0.08 8.01 13.45
CA TYR A 292 0.33 7.97 12.04
C TYR A 292 0.65 6.54 11.58
N GLU A 293 1.26 5.71 12.41
CA GLU A 293 1.54 4.30 12.14
C GLU A 293 0.28 3.43 12.07
N ASN A 294 -0.78 3.81 12.77
CA ASN A 294 -2.01 3.03 12.84
C ASN A 294 -3.09 3.55 11.89
N GLN A 295 -3.75 4.65 12.23
CA GLN A 295 -4.92 5.18 11.51
C GLN A 295 -4.58 5.59 10.07
N TYR A 296 -3.57 6.45 9.93
CA TYR A 296 -3.20 7.03 8.64
C TYR A 296 -2.51 6.01 7.72
N PHE A 297 -1.74 5.08 8.29
CA PHE A 297 -1.09 4.01 7.52
C PHE A 297 -2.12 3.10 6.83
N TYR A 298 -3.13 2.62 7.56
CA TYR A 298 -4.14 1.76 6.96
C TYR A 298 -5.07 2.50 6.00
N THR A 299 -5.28 3.81 6.21
CA THR A 299 -5.95 4.67 5.22
C THR A 299 -5.15 4.72 3.92
N TYR A 300 -3.83 4.80 3.99
CA TYR A 300 -2.96 4.77 2.81
C TYR A 300 -2.96 3.39 2.13
N ILE A 301 -2.85 2.30 2.88
CA ILE A 301 -2.94 0.93 2.35
C ILE A 301 -4.27 0.71 1.61
N LEU A 302 -5.38 1.15 2.17
CA LEU A 302 -6.70 1.09 1.51
C LEU A 302 -6.71 1.87 0.19
N SER A 303 -6.15 3.06 0.18
CA SER A 303 -6.08 3.90 -1.02
C SER A 303 -5.20 3.28 -2.11
N LEU A 304 -4.06 2.71 -1.73
CA LEU A 304 -3.22 1.94 -2.65
C LEU A 304 -3.95 0.71 -3.20
N TYR A 305 -4.69 0.00 -2.35
CA TYR A 305 -5.52 -1.12 -2.78
C TYR A 305 -6.54 -0.70 -3.85
N LEU A 306 -7.27 0.39 -3.62
CA LEU A 306 -8.24 0.91 -4.60
C LEU A 306 -7.57 1.24 -5.93
N LYS A 307 -6.41 1.94 -5.90
CA LYS A 307 -5.64 2.26 -7.10
C LYS A 307 -5.23 1.01 -7.88
N VAL A 308 -4.66 0.02 -7.18
CA VAL A 308 -4.17 -1.21 -7.80
C VAL A 308 -5.31 -2.05 -8.35
N TYR A 309 -6.42 -2.15 -7.61
CA TYR A 309 -7.59 -2.92 -8.05
C TYR A 309 -8.24 -2.31 -9.30
N LEU A 310 -8.38 -0.99 -9.35
CA LEU A 310 -8.88 -0.31 -10.54
C LEU A 310 -7.95 -0.48 -11.76
N LYS A 311 -6.63 -0.42 -11.56
CA LYS A 311 -5.66 -0.74 -12.62
C LYS A 311 -5.80 -2.19 -13.09
N LYS A 312 -5.99 -3.14 -12.17
CA LYS A 312 -6.23 -4.56 -12.48
C LYS A 312 -7.49 -4.74 -13.32
N LEU A 313 -8.61 -4.14 -12.91
CA LEU A 313 -9.86 -4.19 -13.67
C LEU A 313 -9.71 -3.55 -15.07
N ASN A 314 -9.01 -2.42 -15.14
CA ASN A 314 -8.75 -1.74 -16.41
C ASN A 314 -7.92 -2.61 -17.37
N TYR A 315 -6.96 -3.35 -16.85
CA TYR A 315 -6.15 -4.30 -17.62
C TYR A 315 -6.99 -5.52 -18.07
N GLU A 316 -7.77 -6.14 -17.15
CA GLU A 316 -8.64 -7.27 -17.48
C GLU A 316 -9.67 -6.90 -18.57
N PHE A 317 -10.24 -5.70 -18.53
CA PHE A 317 -11.11 -5.20 -19.61
C PHE A 317 -10.38 -4.99 -20.94
N LYS A 318 -9.11 -4.55 -20.91
CA LYS A 318 -8.31 -4.35 -22.13
C LYS A 318 -7.95 -5.68 -22.82
N GLU A 319 -7.64 -6.71 -22.05
CA GLU A 319 -7.31 -8.04 -22.59
C GLU A 319 -8.52 -8.74 -23.22
N GLY A 320 -9.73 -8.29 -22.93
CA GLY A 320 -10.95 -8.84 -23.51
C GLY A 320 -11.29 -10.28 -23.11
N LYS A 321 -10.47 -10.88 -22.23
CA LYS A 321 -10.69 -12.22 -21.72
C LYS A 321 -11.71 -12.19 -20.59
N GLU A 322 -12.71 -13.08 -20.64
CA GLU A 322 -13.70 -13.24 -19.56
C GLU A 322 -14.44 -11.93 -19.18
N ILE A 323 -14.85 -11.14 -20.16
CA ILE A 323 -15.51 -9.83 -19.97
C ILE A 323 -16.66 -9.89 -18.97
N GLU A 324 -17.47 -10.96 -19.00
CA GLU A 324 -18.60 -11.11 -18.06
C GLU A 324 -18.13 -11.27 -16.59
N ILE A 325 -17.02 -11.95 -16.36
CA ILE A 325 -16.43 -12.12 -15.03
C ILE A 325 -15.89 -10.78 -14.55
N THR A 326 -15.11 -10.08 -15.39
CA THR A 326 -14.57 -8.76 -15.07
C THR A 326 -15.68 -7.73 -14.80
N ARG A 327 -16.78 -7.83 -15.55
CA ARG A 327 -17.99 -7.03 -15.32
C ARG A 327 -18.59 -7.27 -13.94
N LYS A 328 -18.75 -8.53 -13.53
CA LYS A 328 -19.24 -8.88 -12.19
C LYS A 328 -18.32 -8.35 -11.12
N LYS A 329 -16.99 -8.49 -11.28
CA LYS A 329 -15.98 -7.93 -10.37
C LYS A 329 -16.11 -6.41 -10.23
N PHE A 330 -16.33 -5.68 -11.33
CA PHE A 330 -16.52 -4.23 -11.29
C PHE A 330 -17.83 -3.83 -10.58
N ILE A 331 -18.93 -4.56 -10.82
CA ILE A 331 -20.19 -4.34 -10.12
C ILE A 331 -20.02 -4.58 -8.62
N ASP A 332 -19.39 -5.69 -8.23
CA ASP A 332 -19.13 -6.03 -6.84
C ASP A 332 -18.21 -4.99 -6.17
N PHE A 333 -17.18 -4.54 -6.89
CA PHE A 333 -16.32 -3.46 -6.44
C PHE A 333 -17.12 -2.18 -6.18
N THR A 334 -17.94 -1.75 -7.14
CA THR A 334 -18.74 -0.53 -7.00
C THR A 334 -19.72 -0.62 -5.83
N LYS A 335 -20.33 -1.79 -5.62
CA LYS A 335 -21.29 -1.98 -4.52
C LYS A 335 -20.66 -2.11 -3.15
N LYS A 336 -19.50 -2.80 -3.06
CA LYS A 336 -18.92 -3.23 -1.79
C LYS A 336 -17.69 -2.44 -1.39
N LEU A 337 -16.88 -2.00 -2.35
CA LEU A 337 -15.54 -1.48 -2.13
C LEU A 337 -15.34 -0.03 -2.57
N TRP A 338 -16.26 0.52 -3.40
CA TRP A 338 -16.21 1.93 -3.73
C TRP A 338 -16.66 2.75 -2.52
N ILE A 339 -15.67 3.17 -1.73
CA ILE A 339 -15.85 3.75 -0.41
C ILE A 339 -15.63 5.26 -0.54
N GLN A 340 -16.64 6.03 -0.14
CA GLN A 340 -16.55 7.49 -0.11
C GLN A 340 -16.01 7.99 1.22
N GLU A 341 -16.48 7.42 2.32
CA GLU A 341 -16.12 7.79 3.68
C GLU A 341 -15.53 6.60 4.42
N ILE A 342 -14.40 6.81 5.08
CA ILE A 342 -13.70 5.78 5.85
C ILE A 342 -13.77 6.03 7.36
N THR A 343 -13.98 7.28 7.75
CA THR A 343 -13.99 7.75 9.13
C THR A 343 -14.99 8.90 9.28
N SER A 344 -15.43 9.16 10.48
CA SER A 344 -16.20 10.33 10.86
C SER A 344 -15.33 11.52 11.31
N ASP A 345 -14.01 11.31 11.40
CA ASP A 345 -13.06 12.35 11.73
C ASP A 345 -12.78 13.25 10.51
N ASP A 346 -12.88 14.57 10.69
CA ASP A 346 -12.71 15.54 9.60
C ASP A 346 -11.30 15.51 9.01
N MET A 347 -10.27 15.38 9.85
CA MET A 347 -8.88 15.32 9.38
C MET A 347 -8.60 14.03 8.64
N GLY A 348 -9.08 12.90 9.15
CA GLY A 348 -8.98 11.61 8.47
C GLY A 348 -9.71 11.60 7.12
N SER A 349 -10.88 12.24 7.04
CA SER A 349 -11.65 12.40 5.81
C SER A 349 -10.92 13.27 4.79
N LEU A 350 -10.34 14.40 5.22
CA LEU A 350 -9.53 15.28 4.37
C LEU A 350 -8.28 14.54 3.87
N TYR A 351 -7.61 13.84 4.74
CA TYR A 351 -6.42 13.02 4.41
C TYR A 351 -6.75 11.96 3.35
N TYR A 352 -7.82 11.21 3.54
CA TYR A 352 -8.27 10.22 2.57
C TYR A 352 -8.63 10.83 1.21
N THR A 353 -9.33 11.98 1.21
CA THR A 353 -9.70 12.70 0.00
C THR A 353 -8.47 13.15 -0.78
N TYR A 354 -7.48 13.72 -0.11
CA TYR A 354 -6.26 14.18 -0.78
C TYR A 354 -5.41 13.02 -1.33
N ILE A 355 -5.38 11.88 -0.64
CA ILE A 355 -4.72 10.68 -1.19
C ILE A 355 -5.44 10.21 -2.45
N LYS A 356 -6.78 10.14 -2.45
CA LYS A 356 -7.54 9.74 -3.65
C LYS A 356 -7.26 10.66 -4.84
N ASP A 357 -7.22 11.96 -4.60
CA ASP A 357 -6.93 12.96 -5.63
C ASP A 357 -5.53 12.76 -6.23
N VAL A 358 -4.50 12.70 -5.37
CA VAL A 358 -3.10 12.56 -5.81
C VAL A 358 -2.85 11.22 -6.51
N LEU A 359 -3.48 10.15 -6.03
CA LEU A 359 -3.41 8.83 -6.66
C LEU A 359 -4.32 8.68 -7.88
N GLU A 360 -5.08 9.73 -8.24
CA GLU A 360 -6.01 9.76 -9.39
C GLU A 360 -7.06 8.64 -9.35
N ILE A 361 -7.52 8.24 -8.15
CA ILE A 361 -8.41 7.08 -7.96
C ILE A 361 -9.75 7.29 -8.67
N GLU A 362 -10.32 8.50 -8.60
CA GLU A 362 -11.59 8.78 -9.28
C GLU A 362 -11.47 8.77 -10.81
N LYS A 363 -10.35 9.25 -11.34
CA LYS A 363 -10.06 9.17 -12.76
C LYS A 363 -9.97 7.70 -13.22
N LEU A 364 -9.23 6.86 -12.47
CA LEU A 364 -9.14 5.43 -12.75
C LEU A 364 -10.52 4.75 -12.68
N TYR A 365 -11.34 5.09 -11.71
CA TYR A 365 -12.71 4.57 -11.60
C TYR A 365 -13.57 4.95 -12.81
N ASN A 366 -13.51 6.21 -13.24
CA ASN A 366 -14.24 6.68 -14.40
C ASN A 366 -13.76 6.02 -15.71
N ASP A 367 -12.45 5.78 -15.86
CA ASP A 367 -11.90 5.06 -17.02
C ASP A 367 -12.44 3.62 -17.07
N VAL A 368 -12.44 2.91 -15.94
CA VAL A 368 -13.00 1.54 -15.84
C VAL A 368 -14.51 1.55 -16.12
N LYS A 369 -15.25 2.50 -15.55
CA LYS A 369 -16.69 2.66 -15.75
C LYS A 369 -17.03 2.93 -17.23
N ASN A 370 -16.27 3.76 -17.90
CA ASN A 370 -16.47 4.05 -19.33
C ASN A 370 -16.26 2.79 -20.18
N LYS A 371 -15.18 2.04 -19.92
CA LYS A 371 -14.93 0.76 -20.61
C LYS A 371 -16.07 -0.26 -20.34
N TYR A 372 -16.49 -0.38 -19.08
CA TYR A 372 -17.63 -1.21 -18.72
C TYR A 372 -18.89 -0.84 -19.53
N ASN A 373 -19.22 0.45 -19.64
CA ASN A 373 -20.39 0.91 -20.37
C ASN A 373 -20.30 0.60 -21.86
N ILE A 374 -19.15 0.82 -22.50
CA ILE A 374 -18.92 0.52 -23.92
C ILE A 374 -19.10 -0.98 -24.17
N LEU A 375 -18.38 -1.81 -23.45
CA LEU A 375 -18.43 -3.26 -23.62
C LEU A 375 -19.79 -3.85 -23.30
N TYR A 376 -20.54 -3.26 -22.35
CA TYR A 376 -21.90 -3.67 -22.07
C TYR A 376 -22.86 -3.36 -23.20
N SER A 377 -22.70 -2.20 -23.85
CA SER A 377 -23.51 -1.81 -25.01
C SER A 377 -23.25 -2.73 -26.20
N GLU A 378 -22.00 -3.06 -26.48
CA GLU A 378 -21.61 -3.99 -27.55
C GLU A 378 -22.21 -5.39 -27.32
N LEU A 379 -22.06 -5.96 -26.12
CA LEU A 379 -22.63 -7.27 -25.77
C LEU A 379 -24.15 -7.29 -25.88
N LYS A 380 -24.82 -6.19 -25.57
CA LYS A 380 -26.28 -6.08 -25.70
C LYS A 380 -26.69 -6.08 -27.16
N ILE A 381 -25.95 -5.39 -28.02
CA ILE A 381 -26.17 -5.37 -29.48
C ILE A 381 -25.99 -6.77 -30.03
N GLU A 382 -24.87 -7.44 -29.77
CA GLU A 382 -24.62 -8.83 -30.24
C GLU A 382 -25.70 -9.82 -29.78
N LYS A 383 -26.17 -9.73 -28.52
CA LYS A 383 -27.26 -10.59 -28.04
C LYS A 383 -28.55 -10.32 -28.76
N ASN A 384 -28.88 -9.07 -29.02
CA ASN A 384 -30.07 -8.70 -29.78
C ASN A 384 -30.00 -9.17 -31.23
N GLU A 385 -28.86 -9.03 -31.89
CA GLU A 385 -28.64 -9.53 -33.26
C GLU A 385 -28.78 -11.04 -33.35
N LYS A 386 -28.18 -11.79 -32.41
CA LYS A 386 -28.30 -13.24 -32.31
C LYS A 386 -29.78 -13.67 -32.08
N LEU A 387 -30.48 -12.95 -31.20
CA LEU A 387 -31.91 -13.21 -30.94
C LEU A 387 -32.75 -12.92 -32.18
N THR A 388 -32.50 -11.79 -32.85
CA THR A 388 -33.17 -11.43 -34.10
C THR A 388 -32.92 -12.47 -35.19
N GLY A 389 -31.63 -12.87 -35.34
CA GLY A 389 -31.26 -13.94 -36.28
C GLY A 389 -31.97 -15.27 -36.01
N PHE A 390 -32.06 -15.65 -34.69
CA PHE A 390 -32.79 -16.86 -34.28
C PHE A 390 -34.29 -16.76 -34.58
N ILE A 391 -34.93 -15.62 -34.29
CA ILE A 391 -36.34 -15.37 -34.61
C ILE A 391 -36.59 -15.46 -36.11
N VAL A 392 -35.74 -14.86 -36.96
CA VAL A 392 -35.84 -14.95 -38.42
C VAL A 392 -35.70 -16.39 -38.89
N LEU A 393 -34.77 -17.16 -38.30
CA LEU A 393 -34.56 -18.57 -38.64
C LEU A 393 -35.78 -19.43 -38.31
N VAL A 394 -36.40 -19.18 -37.16
CA VAL A 394 -37.64 -19.85 -36.73
C VAL A 394 -38.82 -19.48 -37.66
N LEU A 395 -38.93 -18.19 -38.05
CA LEU A 395 -39.97 -17.74 -38.97
C LEU A 395 -39.82 -18.37 -40.36
N VAL A 396 -38.57 -18.44 -40.90
CA VAL A 396 -38.31 -19.10 -42.17
C VAL A 396 -38.62 -20.60 -42.09
N ALA A 397 -38.22 -21.26 -41.02
CA ALA A 397 -38.54 -22.68 -40.85
C ALA A 397 -40.07 -22.93 -40.79
N THR A 398 -40.83 -22.09 -40.08
CA THR A 398 -42.31 -22.21 -40.04
C THR A 398 -42.96 -21.93 -41.41
N LEU A 399 -42.39 -21.09 -42.24
CA LEU A 399 -42.89 -20.84 -43.60
C LEU A 399 -42.56 -21.95 -44.61
N VAL A 400 -41.47 -22.68 -44.39
CA VAL A 400 -41.06 -23.79 -45.29
C VAL A 400 -41.77 -25.12 -44.95
N PHE A 401 -42.19 -25.29 -43.69
CA PHE A 401 -42.82 -26.52 -43.22
C PHE A 401 -44.37 -26.43 -43.09
N ASN A 402 -44.99 -25.28 -43.45
CA ASN A 402 -46.40 -25.09 -43.67
C ASN A 402 -46.67 -24.97 -45.18
#